data_5a568fc668508e5128ced89ea6775eec
#
_entry.id   5a568fc668508e5128ced89ea6775eec
#
_cell.length_a   1.000
_cell.length_b   1.000
_cell.length_c   1.000
_cell.angle_alpha   90.00
_cell.angle_beta   90.00
_cell.angle_gamma   90.00
#
_symmetry.space_group_name_H-M   'P 1'
#
loop_
_entity.id
_entity.type
_entity.pdbx_description
1 polymer ?
#
loop_
_entity_poly.entity_id
_entity_poly.type
_entity_poly.pdbx_seq_one_letter_code
_entity_poly.pdbx_strand_id
1 'polypeptide(L)'
;MNNWTEALEFYLKTPYEVIQFPVAPQEFSVDFPSLNKTINVLNFGEVPILGSNALRTWTISSFFPAQEYSFCQCKPKEPMWYCRLIDSIKYHKIPCRFIVTTTRLNNACSIEEFNWGVKDGTRDIYFTLSFKEHKVVGQKRVVVI
;
A
#
# COMPACT_ATOMS: atom_id res chain seq x y z
N MET A 1 27.84 6.02 4.12
CA MET A 1 26.66 5.90 4.98
C MET A 1 25.67 4.95 4.36
N ASN A 2 25.16 4.02 5.15
CA ASN A 2 24.27 2.99 4.65
C ASN A 2 22.82 3.49 4.72
N ASN A 3 22.13 3.44 3.59
CA ASN A 3 20.76 3.93 3.50
C ASN A 3 19.77 3.08 4.31
N TRP A 4 20.11 1.86 4.61
CA TRP A 4 19.21 0.99 5.34
C TRP A 4 19.07 1.32 6.82
N THR A 5 19.87 2.27 7.33
CA THR A 5 19.72 2.74 8.70
C THR A 5 18.79 3.95 8.81
N GLU A 6 18.35 4.50 7.69
CA GLU A 6 17.45 5.64 7.69
C GLU A 6 16.02 5.18 7.95
N ALA A 7 15.23 6.06 8.58
CA ALA A 7 13.83 5.79 8.81
C ALA A 7 13.09 5.70 7.47
N LEU A 8 12.16 4.76 7.38
CA LEU A 8 11.34 4.61 6.19
C LEU A 8 10.34 5.75 6.08
N GLU A 9 10.16 6.26 4.88
CA GLU A 9 9.16 7.26 4.58
C GLU A 9 8.13 6.66 3.63
N PHE A 10 6.88 7.00 3.85
CA PHE A 10 5.76 6.42 3.12
C PHE A 10 5.06 7.51 2.32
N TYR A 11 4.93 7.29 1.02
CA TYR A 11 4.32 8.24 0.10
C TYR A 11 3.19 7.60 -0.67
N LEU A 12 2.16 8.39 -0.94
CA LEU A 12 1.10 8.02 -1.85
C LEU A 12 1.06 9.06 -2.97
N LYS A 13 1.36 8.60 -4.18
CA LYS A 13 1.35 9.46 -5.34
C LYS A 13 0.05 9.29 -6.10
N THR A 14 -0.69 10.37 -6.27
CA THR A 14 -1.92 10.38 -7.04
C THR A 14 -1.70 11.19 -8.31
N PRO A 15 -2.63 11.15 -9.28
CA PRO A 15 -2.51 11.99 -10.47
C PRO A 15 -2.52 13.49 -10.15
N TYR A 16 -3.00 13.87 -8.96
CA TYR A 16 -3.16 15.27 -8.60
C TYR A 16 -2.06 15.77 -7.69
N GLU A 17 -1.57 14.93 -6.79
CA GLU A 17 -0.51 15.34 -5.89
C GLU A 17 0.16 14.14 -5.22
N VAL A 18 1.29 14.40 -4.58
CA VAL A 18 2.03 13.40 -3.82
C VAL A 18 1.88 13.76 -2.36
N ILE A 19 1.43 12.79 -1.55
CA ILE A 19 1.33 13.00 -0.12
C ILE A 19 2.33 12.10 0.59
N GLN A 20 2.95 12.63 1.64
CA GLN A 20 3.78 11.88 2.54
C GLN A 20 2.99 11.62 3.81
N PHE A 21 2.95 10.37 4.25
CA PHE A 21 2.32 10.06 5.53
C PHE A 21 3.18 10.63 6.65
N PRO A 22 2.63 11.51 7.49
CA PRO A 22 3.45 12.17 8.51
C PRO A 22 3.94 11.25 9.60
N VAL A 23 3.23 10.16 9.86
CA VAL A 23 3.62 9.19 10.87
C VAL A 23 3.77 7.83 10.20
N ALA A 24 4.96 7.26 10.30
CA ALA A 24 5.23 5.94 9.73
C ALA A 24 4.44 4.88 10.51
N PRO A 25 3.87 3.88 9.82
CA PRO A 25 3.22 2.77 10.52
C PRO A 25 4.25 1.96 11.30
N GLN A 26 3.81 1.39 12.43
CA GLN A 26 4.69 0.57 13.26
C GLN A 26 5.04 -0.74 12.59
N GLU A 27 4.10 -1.28 11.83
CA GLU A 27 4.30 -2.54 11.14
C GLU A 27 3.82 -2.41 9.70
N PHE A 28 4.52 -3.10 8.84
CA PHE A 28 4.21 -3.05 7.42
C PHE A 28 4.71 -4.34 6.77
N SER A 29 3.84 -4.99 6.03
CA SER A 29 4.19 -6.22 5.32
C SER A 29 3.48 -6.26 3.98
N VAL A 30 4.11 -6.94 3.04
CA VAL A 30 3.57 -7.10 1.68
C VAL A 30 3.36 -8.58 1.43
N ASP A 31 2.14 -8.93 1.02
CA ASP A 31 1.81 -10.29 0.62
C ASP A 31 1.95 -10.41 -0.88
N PHE A 32 2.67 -11.43 -1.31
CA PHE A 32 2.90 -11.67 -2.72
C PHE A 32 2.74 -13.16 -3.02
N PRO A 33 1.50 -13.67 -2.99
CA PRO A 33 1.28 -15.10 -3.16
C PRO A 33 1.41 -15.55 -4.59
N SER A 34 1.73 -16.82 -4.75
CA SER A 34 1.75 -17.49 -6.04
C SER A 34 0.49 -18.32 -6.22
N LEU A 35 0.02 -18.41 -7.45
CA LEU A 35 -1.17 -19.21 -7.78
C LEU A 35 -0.75 -20.59 -8.26
N ASN A 36 0.02 -21.27 -7.43
CA ASN A 36 0.50 -22.61 -7.73
C ASN A 36 -0.56 -23.65 -7.38
N LYS A 37 -0.50 -24.80 -8.05
CA LYS A 37 -1.37 -25.92 -7.71
C LYS A 37 -0.60 -27.22 -7.76
N THR A 38 -1.21 -28.24 -7.16
CA THR A 38 -0.68 -29.59 -7.18
C THR A 38 -1.72 -30.48 -7.82
N ILE A 39 -1.30 -31.31 -8.75
CA ILE A 39 -2.18 -32.30 -9.37
C ILE A 39 -1.67 -33.69 -9.05
N ASN A 40 -2.61 -34.64 -9.03
CA ASN A 40 -2.30 -36.03 -8.84
C ASN A 40 -2.25 -36.74 -10.20
N VAL A 41 -1.12 -37.27 -10.52
CA VAL A 41 -0.95 -38.02 -11.78
C VAL A 41 -0.97 -39.51 -11.48
N LEU A 42 -1.81 -40.25 -12.20
CA LEU A 42 -1.95 -41.69 -12.00
C LEU A 42 -0.61 -42.38 -12.18
N ASN A 43 -0.27 -43.22 -11.22
CA ASN A 43 0.98 -43.99 -11.19
C ASN A 43 2.24 -43.13 -11.05
N PHE A 44 2.11 -41.86 -10.79
CA PHE A 44 3.26 -40.98 -10.60
C PHE A 44 3.23 -40.31 -9.24
N GLY A 45 2.04 -39.87 -8.80
CA GLY A 45 1.88 -39.15 -7.56
C GLY A 45 1.61 -37.67 -7.78
N GLU A 46 1.95 -36.86 -6.80
CA GLU A 46 1.71 -35.47 -6.83
C GLU A 46 2.73 -34.74 -7.71
N VAL A 47 2.25 -33.85 -8.56
CA VAL A 47 3.08 -33.02 -9.43
C VAL A 47 2.73 -31.57 -9.19
N PRO A 48 3.72 -30.74 -8.83
CA PRO A 48 3.46 -29.31 -8.66
C PRO A 48 3.38 -28.60 -10.00
N ILE A 49 2.45 -27.66 -10.10
CA ILE A 49 2.33 -26.78 -11.25
C ILE A 49 2.53 -25.35 -10.76
N LEU A 50 3.57 -24.70 -11.26
CA LEU A 50 3.87 -23.32 -10.91
C LEU A 50 2.97 -22.39 -11.72
N GLY A 51 2.12 -21.67 -11.02
CA GLY A 51 1.20 -20.73 -11.66
C GLY A 51 1.75 -19.31 -11.69
N SER A 52 0.92 -18.40 -12.15
CA SER A 52 1.24 -16.98 -12.13
C SER A 52 1.19 -16.46 -10.70
N ASN A 53 1.78 -15.28 -10.49
CA ASN A 53 1.72 -14.63 -9.20
C ASN A 53 0.40 -13.88 -9.05
N ALA A 54 -0.15 -13.92 -7.84
CA ALA A 54 -1.29 -13.08 -7.52
C ALA A 54 -0.83 -11.63 -7.34
N LEU A 55 -1.78 -10.72 -7.33
CA LEU A 55 -1.46 -9.32 -7.09
C LEU A 55 -0.97 -9.13 -5.66
N ARG A 56 0.02 -8.26 -5.50
CA ARG A 56 0.51 -7.91 -4.17
C ARG A 56 -0.57 -7.16 -3.42
N THR A 57 -0.63 -7.40 -2.12
CA THR A 57 -1.51 -6.65 -1.23
C THR A 57 -0.72 -6.22 0.00
N TRP A 58 -1.08 -5.07 0.54
CA TRP A 58 -0.46 -4.60 1.77
C TRP A 58 -1.43 -3.70 2.52
N THR A 59 -1.23 -3.63 3.82
CA THR A 59 -2.07 -2.84 4.72
C THR A 59 -1.17 -2.04 5.63
N ILE A 60 -1.52 -0.78 5.84
CA ILE A 60 -0.83 0.07 6.80
C ILE A 60 -1.83 0.58 7.83
N SER A 61 -1.36 0.74 9.05
CA SER A 61 -2.14 1.32 10.14
C SER A 61 -1.30 2.38 10.81
N SER A 62 -1.83 3.58 10.90
CA SER A 62 -1.12 4.69 11.49
C SER A 62 -2.16 5.74 11.90
N PHE A 63 -1.73 6.98 12.06
CA PHE A 63 -2.68 8.04 12.35
C PHE A 63 -2.23 9.35 11.67
N PHE A 64 -3.21 10.19 11.41
CA PHE A 64 -2.97 11.54 10.93
C PHE A 64 -3.00 12.46 12.14
N PRO A 65 -1.87 13.09 12.50
CA PRO A 65 -1.81 13.87 13.72
C PRO A 65 -2.56 15.21 13.59
N ALA A 66 -3.21 15.61 14.67
CA ALA A 66 -3.89 16.89 14.73
C ALA A 66 -2.94 18.04 15.06
N GLN A 67 -1.72 17.71 15.43
CA GLN A 67 -0.67 18.68 15.73
C GLN A 67 0.66 18.12 15.29
N GLU A 68 1.67 18.96 15.19
CA GLU A 68 2.98 18.50 14.79
C GLU A 68 3.73 17.92 15.98
N TYR A 69 3.82 16.60 16.01
CA TYR A 69 4.61 15.90 17.02
C TYR A 69 6.07 15.82 16.59
N SER A 70 6.95 15.61 17.55
CA SER A 70 8.39 15.54 17.26
C SER A 70 8.76 14.37 16.36
N PHE A 71 7.94 13.31 16.33
CA PHE A 71 8.23 12.13 15.51
C PHE A 71 7.64 12.23 14.10
N CYS A 72 6.96 13.32 13.78
CA CYS A 72 6.42 13.50 12.41
C CYS A 72 7.55 13.63 11.40
N GLN A 73 7.42 12.94 10.30
CA GLN A 73 8.43 12.92 9.24
C GLN A 73 8.29 14.09 8.27
N CYS A 74 7.17 14.78 8.34
CA CYS A 74 6.92 15.97 7.55
C CYS A 74 5.93 16.84 8.33
N LYS A 75 5.73 18.07 7.85
CA LYS A 75 4.73 18.95 8.46
C LYS A 75 3.34 18.43 8.11
N PRO A 76 2.56 17.97 9.09
CA PRO A 76 1.26 17.37 8.78
C PRO A 76 0.25 18.43 8.39
N LYS A 77 -0.67 18.03 7.52
CA LYS A 77 -1.86 18.81 7.21
C LYS A 77 -2.97 18.39 8.16
N GLU A 78 -4.08 19.12 8.11
CA GLU A 78 -5.25 18.76 8.91
C GLU A 78 -5.64 17.30 8.66
N PRO A 79 -5.96 16.52 9.70
CA PRO A 79 -6.28 15.10 9.50
C PRO A 79 -7.39 14.84 8.50
N MET A 80 -8.43 15.65 8.50
CA MET A 80 -9.54 15.46 7.56
C MET A 80 -9.13 15.72 6.11
N TRP A 81 -8.09 16.50 5.89
CA TRP A 81 -7.58 16.71 4.53
C TRP A 81 -7.12 15.39 3.91
N TYR A 82 -6.39 14.58 4.67
CA TYR A 82 -5.96 13.26 4.21
C TYR A 82 -7.15 12.35 3.99
N CYS A 83 -8.10 12.35 4.91
CA CYS A 83 -9.28 11.49 4.81
C CYS A 83 -10.12 11.84 3.58
N ARG A 84 -10.33 13.12 3.33
CA ARG A 84 -11.09 13.55 2.15
C ARG A 84 -10.39 13.14 0.85
N LEU A 85 -9.08 13.30 0.81
CA LEU A 85 -8.33 12.92 -0.40
C LEU A 85 -8.40 11.41 -0.63
N ILE A 86 -8.18 10.63 0.40
CA ILE A 86 -8.20 9.16 0.29
C ILE A 86 -9.60 8.67 -0.07
N ASP A 87 -10.63 9.24 0.56
CA ASP A 87 -12.01 8.89 0.24
C ASP A 87 -12.34 9.19 -1.22
N SER A 88 -11.88 10.33 -1.72
CA SER A 88 -12.10 10.72 -3.11
C SER A 88 -11.42 9.76 -4.06
N ILE A 89 -10.18 9.38 -3.79
CA ILE A 89 -9.43 8.44 -4.60
C ILE A 89 -10.15 7.09 -4.63
N LYS A 90 -10.59 6.62 -3.48
CA LYS A 90 -11.29 5.34 -3.39
C LYS A 90 -12.63 5.38 -4.09
N TYR A 91 -13.39 6.45 -3.88
CA TYR A 91 -14.73 6.60 -4.46
C TYR A 91 -14.66 6.62 -5.99
N HIS A 92 -13.73 7.37 -6.55
CA HIS A 92 -13.57 7.50 -8.00
C HIS A 92 -12.73 6.39 -8.62
N LYS A 93 -12.23 5.47 -7.80
CA LYS A 93 -11.40 4.33 -8.24
C LYS A 93 -10.20 4.76 -9.05
N ILE A 94 -9.53 5.77 -8.55
CA ILE A 94 -8.35 6.33 -9.21
C ILE A 94 -7.13 5.50 -8.81
N PRO A 95 -6.39 4.96 -9.78
CA PRO A 95 -5.14 4.28 -9.45
C PRO A 95 -4.11 5.26 -8.92
N CYS A 96 -3.34 4.82 -7.96
CA CYS A 96 -2.28 5.62 -7.39
C CYS A 96 -1.03 4.77 -7.25
N ARG A 97 0.03 5.36 -6.72
CA ARG A 97 1.30 4.65 -6.55
C ARG A 97 1.74 4.80 -5.10
N PHE A 98 2.06 3.68 -4.49
CA PHE A 98 2.53 3.65 -3.12
C PHE A 98 4.03 3.41 -3.11
N ILE A 99 4.75 4.25 -2.41
CA ILE A 99 6.21 4.23 -2.39
C ILE A 99 6.68 4.19 -0.94
N VAL A 100 7.53 3.24 -0.64
CA VAL A 100 8.23 3.19 0.65
C VAL A 100 9.71 3.34 0.36
N THR A 101 10.31 4.39 0.90
CA THR A 101 11.71 4.69 0.61
C THR A 101 12.62 3.58 1.10
N THR A 102 13.74 3.38 0.42
CA THR A 102 14.77 2.38 0.70
C THR A 102 14.27 0.94 0.66
N THR A 103 13.08 0.70 0.14
CA THR A 103 12.54 -0.65 -0.08
C THR A 103 12.25 -0.83 -1.56
N ARG A 104 11.86 -2.07 -1.91
CA ARG A 104 11.46 -2.38 -3.28
C ARG A 104 10.02 -1.99 -3.59
N LEU A 105 9.29 -1.54 -2.59
CA LEU A 105 7.88 -1.25 -2.81
C LEU A 105 7.73 0.12 -3.46
N ASN A 106 7.39 0.10 -4.72
CA ASN A 106 7.11 1.26 -5.55
C ASN A 106 6.14 0.76 -6.62
N ASN A 107 4.88 0.59 -6.24
CA ASN A 107 3.92 -0.09 -7.08
C ASN A 107 2.69 0.76 -7.32
N ALA A 108 2.18 0.69 -8.55
CA ALA A 108 0.84 1.18 -8.84
C ALA A 108 -0.15 0.33 -8.05
N CYS A 109 -1.15 0.96 -7.49
CA CYS A 109 -2.09 0.29 -6.61
C CYS A 109 -3.45 0.95 -6.64
N SER A 110 -4.42 0.23 -6.11
CA SER A 110 -5.75 0.75 -5.82
C SER A 110 -6.01 0.64 -4.33
N ILE A 111 -6.86 1.51 -3.83
CA ILE A 111 -7.26 1.47 -2.42
C ILE A 111 -8.44 0.52 -2.29
N GLU A 112 -8.27 -0.53 -1.48
CA GLU A 112 -9.31 -1.53 -1.29
C GLU A 112 -10.19 -1.19 -0.10
N GLU A 113 -9.59 -0.78 1.01
CA GLU A 113 -10.33 -0.42 2.20
C GLU A 113 -9.68 0.77 2.88
N PHE A 114 -10.51 1.61 3.48
CA PHE A 114 -10.04 2.72 4.27
C PHE A 114 -10.95 2.88 5.48
N ASN A 115 -10.45 2.55 6.65
CA ASN A 115 -11.16 2.70 7.91
C ASN A 115 -10.45 3.76 8.74
N TRP A 116 -11.21 4.67 9.30
CA TRP A 116 -10.63 5.71 10.14
C TRP A 116 -11.54 5.99 11.33
N GLY A 117 -10.97 6.52 12.37
CA GLY A 117 -11.73 6.84 13.57
C GLY A 117 -10.90 7.67 14.53
N VAL A 118 -11.57 8.14 15.57
CA VAL A 118 -10.98 8.95 16.62
C VAL A 118 -11.00 8.14 17.90
N LYS A 119 -9.94 8.22 18.67
CA LYS A 119 -9.88 7.57 19.96
C LYS A 119 -9.08 8.43 20.95
N ASP A 120 -9.16 8.07 22.24
CA ASP A 120 -8.45 8.71 23.35
C ASP A 120 -8.64 10.22 23.47
N GLY A 121 -9.76 10.75 22.93
CA GLY A 121 -10.13 12.15 23.12
C GLY A 121 -9.28 13.17 22.38
N THR A 122 -8.30 12.73 21.62
CA THR A 122 -7.53 13.64 20.77
C THR A 122 -8.23 13.84 19.44
N ARG A 123 -7.75 14.81 18.67
CA ARG A 123 -8.26 15.01 17.31
C ARG A 123 -7.46 14.23 16.27
N ASP A 124 -6.53 13.42 16.72
CA ASP A 124 -5.79 12.54 15.82
C ASP A 124 -6.72 11.50 15.22
N ILE A 125 -6.60 11.28 13.93
CA ILE A 125 -7.43 10.31 13.23
C ILE A 125 -6.59 9.07 12.97
N TYR A 126 -6.99 7.97 13.59
CA TYR A 126 -6.35 6.67 13.40
C TYR A 126 -7.00 5.99 12.21
N PHE A 127 -6.19 5.36 11.38
CA PHE A 127 -6.69 4.75 10.17
C PHE A 127 -6.00 3.42 9.87
N THR A 128 -6.71 2.61 9.10
CA THR A 128 -6.19 1.41 8.47
C THR A 128 -6.49 1.50 6.98
N LEU A 129 -5.49 1.32 6.17
CA LEU A 129 -5.58 1.52 4.73
C LEU A 129 -5.02 0.30 4.03
N SER A 130 -5.84 -0.35 3.22
CA SER A 130 -5.46 -1.56 2.50
C SER A 130 -5.36 -1.27 1.01
N PHE A 131 -4.30 -1.80 0.42
CA PHE A 131 -3.99 -1.60 -0.99
C PHE A 131 -3.87 -2.92 -1.71
N LYS A 132 -4.10 -2.87 -3.00
CA LYS A 132 -3.87 -3.99 -3.89
C LYS A 132 -3.12 -3.50 -5.11
N GLU A 133 -2.15 -4.27 -5.56
CA GLU A 133 -1.38 -3.94 -6.76
C GLU A 133 -2.32 -3.73 -7.95
N HIS A 134 -2.05 -2.72 -8.75
CA HIS A 134 -2.83 -2.41 -9.92
C HIS A 134 -1.99 -2.62 -11.16
N LYS A 135 -2.43 -3.52 -12.02
CA LYS A 135 -1.79 -3.76 -13.31
C LYS A 135 -2.62 -3.14 -14.41
N VAL A 136 -1.95 -2.43 -15.30
CA VAL A 136 -2.61 -1.86 -16.46
C VAL A 136 -2.67 -2.91 -17.56
N VAL A 137 -3.88 -3.23 -17.99
CA VAL A 137 -4.12 -4.29 -18.96
C VAL A 137 -4.34 -3.66 -20.33
N GLY A 138 -3.73 -4.27 -21.34
CA GLY A 138 -3.99 -3.89 -22.74
C GLY A 138 -3.17 -2.74 -23.27
N GLN A 139 -2.34 -2.13 -22.47
CA GLN A 139 -1.51 -1.02 -22.91
C GLN A 139 -0.11 -1.43 -23.31
N LYS A 140 0.34 -2.56 -22.84
CA LYS A 140 1.66 -3.05 -23.20
C LYS A 140 1.54 -4.20 -24.13
N ARG A 141 2.51 -4.28 -25.03
CA ARG A 141 2.62 -5.44 -25.87
C ARG A 141 2.93 -6.64 -24.99
N VAL A 142 2.14 -7.67 -25.15
CA VAL A 142 2.37 -8.92 -24.45
C VAL A 142 3.39 -9.72 -25.26
N VAL A 143 4.47 -10.09 -24.59
CA VAL A 143 5.47 -10.95 -25.22
C VAL A 143 5.05 -12.38 -24.94
N VAL A 144 4.71 -13.09 -26.00
CA VAL A 144 4.34 -14.49 -25.90
C VAL A 144 5.56 -15.31 -26.30
N ILE A 145 5.96 -16.13 -25.38
CA ILE A 145 7.12 -16.98 -25.61
C ILE A 145 6.69 -18.38 -25.91
#